data_0c857069197ac7ff83994bb9f8617e5d
#
_entry.id   0c857069197ac7ff83994bb9f8617e5d
#
_cell.length_a   1.000
_cell.length_b   1.000
_cell.length_c   1.000
_cell.angle_alpha   90.00
_cell.angle_beta   90.00
_cell.angle_gamma   90.00
#
_symmetry.space_group_name_H-M   'P 1'
#
loop_
_entity.id
_entity.type
_entity.pdbx_description
1 polymer ?
#
loop_
_entity_poly.entity_id
_entity_poly.type
_entity_poly.pdbx_seq_one_letter_code
_entity_poly.pdbx_strand_id
1 'polypeptide(L)'
;MQAAQPPVAERILPVKSAAPQPPSAPAARPAAPLDLGGVGVWPGRLDAGEQAALMGEVAAIWDAAPPVRPMTRWGKPLSVAMTSAGAFGWTSDRRGYRYEPRQPDGRAWPPIPARLLALWAEVTGAAVAPDSCLVNLYREGARMGLHQDRDEAELGWPVVSVSLGDSALFRVGGVERGGPTQSLWLNSGDVVVLDGAGRLVHHGIDRIRAGSSDLVSGGGRVNLTLRVAGPTGGA
;
A
#
# COMPACT_ATOMS: atom_id res chain seq x y z
N MET A 1 67.53 30.51 -23.59
CA MET A 1 67.23 29.91 -22.27
C MET A 1 66.05 30.64 -21.67
N GLN A 2 64.88 30.03 -21.74
CA GLN A 2 63.63 30.59 -21.24
C GLN A 2 63.35 29.94 -19.87
N ALA A 3 63.26 30.74 -18.82
CA ALA A 3 63.02 30.26 -17.47
C ALA A 3 61.54 29.83 -17.32
N ALA A 4 61.32 28.61 -16.81
CA ALA A 4 60.02 28.06 -16.51
C ALA A 4 59.42 28.76 -15.26
N GLN A 5 58.16 29.21 -15.38
CA GLN A 5 57.40 29.70 -14.23
C GLN A 5 56.92 28.55 -13.35
N PRO A 6 56.88 28.72 -12.00
CA PRO A 6 56.38 27.71 -11.10
C PRO A 6 54.83 27.62 -11.16
N PRO A 7 54.23 26.46 -10.83
CA PRO A 7 52.77 26.25 -10.88
C PRO A 7 52.07 27.05 -9.77
N VAL A 8 50.96 27.67 -10.13
CA VAL A 8 50.05 28.40 -9.22
C VAL A 8 49.34 27.39 -8.32
N ALA A 9 49.56 27.51 -7.03
CA ALA A 9 48.86 26.70 -6.02
C ALA A 9 47.38 27.09 -5.97
N GLU A 10 46.53 26.18 -6.31
CA GLU A 10 45.06 26.32 -6.23
C GLU A 10 44.64 26.37 -4.76
N ARG A 11 44.07 27.50 -4.35
CA ARG A 11 43.62 27.77 -2.99
C ARG A 11 42.29 27.03 -2.77
N ILE A 12 42.30 25.86 -2.12
CA ILE A 12 41.10 25.14 -1.66
C ILE A 12 40.44 25.96 -0.56
N LEU A 13 39.30 26.57 -0.85
CA LEU A 13 38.47 27.24 0.15
C LEU A 13 37.78 26.17 1.04
N PRO A 14 37.72 26.37 2.36
CA PRO A 14 37.05 25.42 3.24
C PRO A 14 35.56 25.37 2.95
N VAL A 15 35.02 24.17 2.63
CA VAL A 15 33.60 23.89 2.56
C VAL A 15 33.00 24.13 3.95
N LYS A 16 32.15 25.15 4.10
CA LYS A 16 31.35 25.34 5.33
C LYS A 16 30.48 24.11 5.52
N SER A 17 30.81 23.31 6.51
CA SER A 17 29.95 22.25 7.03
C SER A 17 28.63 22.90 7.51
N ALA A 18 27.53 22.67 6.80
CA ALA A 18 26.21 23.04 7.29
C ALA A 18 25.90 22.18 8.53
N ALA A 19 25.58 22.82 9.65
CA ALA A 19 25.10 22.10 10.82
C ALA A 19 23.86 21.27 10.45
N PRO A 20 23.68 20.06 11.01
CA PRO A 20 22.49 19.27 10.77
C PRO A 20 21.27 20.08 11.17
N GLN A 21 20.35 20.29 10.24
CA GLN A 21 19.05 20.91 10.54
C GLN A 21 18.31 19.99 11.53
N PRO A 22 17.70 20.56 12.59
CA PRO A 22 16.83 19.77 13.46
C PRO A 22 15.72 19.16 12.62
N PRO A 23 15.24 17.93 12.97
CA PRO A 23 14.15 17.31 12.27
C PRO A 23 12.96 18.27 12.24
N SER A 24 12.44 18.54 11.05
CA SER A 24 11.24 19.36 10.89
C SER A 24 10.09 18.72 11.69
N ALA A 25 9.32 19.54 12.40
CA ALA A 25 8.13 19.06 13.10
C ALA A 25 7.25 18.24 12.12
N PRO A 26 6.64 17.14 12.58
CA PRO A 26 5.78 16.34 11.73
C PRO A 26 4.69 17.24 11.11
N ALA A 27 4.51 17.15 9.80
CA ALA A 27 3.46 17.89 9.11
C ALA A 27 2.11 17.54 9.76
N ALA A 28 1.26 18.56 9.98
CA ALA A 28 -0.07 18.35 10.52
C ALA A 28 -0.82 17.36 9.60
N ARG A 29 -1.46 16.35 10.22
CA ARG A 29 -2.28 15.39 9.47
C ARG A 29 -3.44 16.13 8.79
N PRO A 30 -3.76 15.82 7.52
CA PRO A 30 -4.89 16.44 6.85
C PRO A 30 -6.19 16.15 7.63
N ALA A 31 -7.01 17.18 7.82
CA ALA A 31 -8.30 17.06 8.51
C ALA A 31 -9.38 16.37 7.66
N ALA A 32 -9.18 16.31 6.33
CA ALA A 32 -10.09 15.70 5.38
C ALA A 32 -9.29 15.06 4.21
N PRO A 33 -9.85 14.05 3.53
CA PRO A 33 -9.22 13.46 2.38
C PRO A 33 -9.25 14.38 1.16
N LEU A 34 -8.29 14.21 0.26
CA LEU A 34 -8.37 14.71 -1.10
C LEU A 34 -9.30 13.80 -1.91
N ASP A 35 -10.15 14.36 -2.77
CA ASP A 35 -10.94 13.58 -3.72
C ASP A 35 -10.12 13.28 -4.97
N LEU A 36 -10.08 12.02 -5.36
CA LEU A 36 -9.49 11.55 -6.62
C LEU A 36 -10.52 10.70 -7.37
N GLY A 37 -11.39 11.37 -8.12
CA GLY A 37 -12.43 10.66 -8.91
C GLY A 37 -13.40 9.85 -8.05
N GLY A 38 -13.83 10.38 -6.91
CA GLY A 38 -14.71 9.74 -5.95
C GLY A 38 -14.00 8.87 -4.91
N VAL A 39 -12.68 8.78 -4.97
CA VAL A 39 -11.84 8.03 -4.00
C VAL A 39 -11.20 9.02 -3.03
N GLY A 40 -11.37 8.79 -1.73
CA GLY A 40 -10.74 9.61 -0.68
C GLY A 40 -9.26 9.25 -0.51
N VAL A 41 -8.37 10.24 -0.56
CA VAL A 41 -6.94 10.06 -0.31
C VAL A 41 -6.50 10.91 0.88
N TRP A 42 -5.86 10.29 1.84
CA TRP A 42 -5.30 10.91 3.04
C TRP A 42 -3.76 10.92 2.95
N PRO A 43 -3.13 11.99 2.44
CA PRO A 43 -1.67 12.06 2.30
C PRO A 43 -1.00 12.11 3.68
N GLY A 44 0.06 11.32 3.88
CA GLY A 44 0.83 11.31 5.11
C GLY A 44 0.02 10.98 6.37
N ARG A 45 -1.03 10.15 6.22
CA ARG A 45 -1.92 9.80 7.34
C ARG A 45 -1.19 9.09 8.46
N LEU A 46 -0.17 8.30 8.14
CA LEU A 46 0.72 7.66 9.11
C LEU A 46 2.06 8.38 9.15
N ASP A 47 2.51 8.75 10.33
CA ASP A 47 3.86 9.27 10.53
C ASP A 47 4.94 8.18 10.43
N ALA A 48 6.22 8.56 10.46
CA ALA A 48 7.33 7.62 10.29
C ALA A 48 7.39 6.56 11.39
N GLY A 49 7.02 6.90 12.63
CA GLY A 49 6.99 5.96 13.75
C GLY A 49 5.87 4.92 13.58
N GLU A 50 4.68 5.38 13.16
CA GLU A 50 3.54 4.51 12.88
C GLU A 50 3.83 3.56 11.70
N GLN A 51 4.48 4.07 10.63
CA GLN A 51 4.90 3.27 9.49
C GLN A 51 5.90 2.19 9.89
N ALA A 52 6.92 2.54 10.68
CA ALA A 52 7.93 1.58 11.17
C ALA A 52 7.30 0.50 12.05
N ALA A 53 6.43 0.89 12.98
CA ALA A 53 5.71 -0.04 13.85
C ALA A 53 4.83 -1.00 13.03
N LEU A 54 4.10 -0.46 12.04
CA LEU A 54 3.25 -1.28 11.17
C LEU A 54 4.06 -2.25 10.29
N MET A 55 5.25 -1.85 9.83
CA MET A 55 6.16 -2.77 9.13
C MET A 55 6.65 -3.92 10.02
N GLY A 56 6.87 -3.68 11.31
CA GLY A 56 7.15 -4.75 12.27
C GLY A 56 6.00 -5.77 12.38
N GLU A 57 4.76 -5.28 12.40
CA GLU A 57 3.57 -6.14 12.41
C GLU A 57 3.41 -6.90 11.07
N VAL A 58 3.73 -6.26 9.93
CA VAL A 58 3.77 -6.92 8.62
C VAL A 58 4.81 -8.05 8.59
N ALA A 59 5.98 -7.85 9.20
CA ALA A 59 6.99 -8.91 9.30
C ALA A 59 6.45 -10.13 10.07
N ALA A 60 5.74 -9.92 11.16
CA ALA A 60 5.09 -11.00 11.90
C ALA A 60 3.99 -11.72 11.08
N ILE A 61 3.24 -10.98 10.24
CA ILE A 61 2.31 -11.59 9.29
C ILE A 61 3.07 -12.47 8.29
N TRP A 62 4.19 -12.01 7.73
CA TRP A 62 4.99 -12.77 6.78
C TRP A 62 5.62 -14.02 7.37
N ASP A 63 6.01 -13.99 8.64
CA ASP A 63 6.51 -15.18 9.36
C ASP A 63 5.43 -16.25 9.51
N ALA A 64 4.18 -15.84 9.81
CA ALA A 64 3.05 -16.75 10.00
C ALA A 64 2.41 -17.20 8.67
N ALA A 65 2.42 -16.32 7.66
CA ALA A 65 1.83 -16.52 6.34
C ALA A 65 2.72 -15.87 5.27
N PRO A 66 3.78 -16.55 4.80
CA PRO A 66 4.72 -15.99 3.83
C PRO A 66 4.04 -15.55 2.54
N PRO A 67 4.42 -14.37 1.96
CA PRO A 67 3.84 -13.90 0.72
C PRO A 67 4.26 -14.79 -0.46
N VAL A 68 3.30 -15.12 -1.29
CA VAL A 68 3.47 -15.91 -2.51
C VAL A 68 2.99 -15.13 -3.72
N ARG A 69 3.41 -15.49 -4.93
CA ARG A 69 2.85 -14.95 -6.17
C ARG A 69 1.66 -15.80 -6.60
N PRO A 70 0.42 -15.32 -6.45
CA PRO A 70 -0.75 -16.08 -6.86
C PRO A 70 -0.76 -16.31 -8.37
N MET A 71 -1.38 -17.40 -8.78
CA MET A 71 -1.56 -17.72 -10.20
C MET A 71 -2.91 -17.20 -10.67
N THR A 72 -2.95 -16.57 -11.85
CA THR A 72 -4.21 -16.26 -12.51
C THR A 72 -4.92 -17.55 -12.93
N ARG A 73 -6.23 -17.47 -13.21
CA ARG A 73 -7.00 -18.61 -13.76
C ARG A 73 -6.40 -19.19 -15.05
N TRP A 74 -5.58 -18.42 -15.77
CA TRP A 74 -4.88 -18.87 -16.99
C TRP A 74 -3.47 -19.42 -16.72
N GLY A 75 -3.09 -19.64 -15.45
CA GLY A 75 -1.81 -20.21 -15.08
C GLY A 75 -0.60 -19.26 -15.21
N LYS A 76 -0.82 -17.94 -15.26
CA LYS A 76 0.26 -16.94 -15.24
C LYS A 76 0.42 -16.38 -13.81
N PRO A 77 1.66 -16.29 -13.29
CA PRO A 77 1.88 -15.68 -11.98
C PRO A 77 1.60 -14.17 -12.03
N LEU A 78 1.03 -13.64 -10.95
CA LEU A 78 0.93 -12.20 -10.75
C LEU A 78 2.34 -11.61 -10.49
N SER A 79 2.54 -10.34 -10.85
CA SER A 79 3.81 -9.64 -10.58
C SER A 79 3.95 -9.23 -9.11
N VAL A 80 2.87 -9.21 -8.35
CA VAL A 80 2.78 -8.85 -6.95
C VAL A 80 2.76 -10.11 -6.10
N ALA A 81 3.60 -10.17 -5.06
CA ALA A 81 3.50 -11.23 -4.06
C ALA A 81 2.46 -10.83 -3.01
N MET A 82 1.68 -11.79 -2.54
CA MET A 82 0.52 -11.53 -1.69
C MET A 82 0.44 -12.52 -0.53
N THR A 83 -0.06 -12.05 0.59
CA THR A 83 -0.56 -12.87 1.71
C THR A 83 -1.74 -12.15 2.35
N SER A 84 -2.31 -12.72 3.42
CA SER A 84 -3.45 -12.13 4.09
C SER A 84 -3.35 -12.25 5.60
N ALA A 85 -4.15 -11.41 6.29
CA ALA A 85 -4.43 -11.49 7.71
C ALA A 85 -5.94 -11.31 7.93
N GLY A 86 -6.49 -11.85 9.02
CA GLY A 86 -7.91 -11.74 9.37
C GLY A 86 -8.62 -13.09 9.43
N ALA A 87 -9.94 -13.03 9.46
CA ALA A 87 -10.78 -14.23 9.39
C ALA A 87 -10.77 -14.86 8.00
N PHE A 88 -10.57 -14.03 6.95
CA PHE A 88 -10.55 -14.45 5.56
C PHE A 88 -9.29 -13.95 4.85
N GLY A 89 -8.69 -14.79 4.00
CA GLY A 89 -7.60 -14.43 3.10
C GLY A 89 -8.01 -14.54 1.65
N TRP A 90 -7.61 -13.56 0.85
CA TRP A 90 -7.82 -13.59 -0.59
C TRP A 90 -6.90 -14.61 -1.27
N THR A 91 -7.44 -15.43 -2.12
CA THR A 91 -6.73 -16.48 -2.84
C THR A 91 -7.05 -16.45 -4.33
N SER A 92 -6.12 -16.93 -5.14
CA SER A 92 -6.26 -17.02 -6.59
C SER A 92 -5.60 -18.27 -7.13
N ASP A 93 -6.36 -19.07 -7.84
CA ASP A 93 -5.93 -20.26 -8.55
C ASP A 93 -6.77 -20.50 -9.81
N ARG A 94 -6.74 -21.69 -10.37
CA ARG A 94 -7.55 -22.06 -11.56
C ARG A 94 -9.07 -21.96 -11.33
N ARG A 95 -9.54 -22.00 -10.08
CA ARG A 95 -10.95 -21.81 -9.70
C ARG A 95 -11.38 -20.34 -9.68
N GLY A 96 -10.41 -19.41 -9.81
CA GLY A 96 -10.65 -17.97 -9.80
C GLY A 96 -10.26 -17.30 -8.50
N TYR A 97 -10.79 -16.11 -8.27
CA TYR A 97 -10.55 -15.26 -7.11
C TYR A 97 -11.62 -15.53 -6.05
N ARG A 98 -11.21 -15.62 -4.78
CA ARG A 98 -12.13 -15.84 -3.65
C ARG A 98 -11.48 -15.57 -2.31
N TYR A 99 -12.30 -15.46 -1.29
CA TYR A 99 -11.86 -15.41 0.11
C TYR A 99 -11.98 -16.80 0.73
N GLU A 100 -10.97 -17.21 1.47
CA GLU A 100 -10.89 -18.50 2.16
C GLU A 100 -10.60 -18.29 3.66
N PRO A 101 -11.27 -19.02 4.57
CA PRO A 101 -11.06 -18.86 6.00
C PRO A 101 -9.73 -19.45 6.50
N ARG A 102 -9.01 -20.15 5.64
CA ARG A 102 -7.72 -20.79 5.98
C ARG A 102 -6.70 -20.60 4.86
N GLN A 103 -5.43 -20.64 5.27
CA GLN A 103 -4.30 -20.73 4.34
C GLN A 103 -4.37 -22.03 3.53
N PRO A 104 -3.66 -22.13 2.40
CA PRO A 104 -3.63 -23.36 1.58
C PRO A 104 -3.13 -24.60 2.32
N ASP A 105 -2.34 -24.44 3.38
CA ASP A 105 -1.85 -25.52 4.24
C ASP A 105 -2.79 -25.86 5.41
N GLY A 106 -3.96 -25.23 5.48
CA GLY A 106 -4.98 -25.45 6.50
C GLY A 106 -4.86 -24.62 7.78
N ARG A 107 -3.76 -23.88 7.97
CA ARG A 107 -3.59 -22.97 9.11
C ARG A 107 -4.56 -21.79 9.05
N ALA A 108 -4.89 -21.23 10.20
CA ALA A 108 -5.60 -19.94 10.26
C ALA A 108 -4.69 -18.82 9.72
N TRP A 109 -5.30 -17.78 9.15
CA TRP A 109 -4.59 -16.54 8.85
C TRP A 109 -4.16 -15.83 10.14
N PRO A 110 -3.03 -15.13 10.17
CA PRO A 110 -2.65 -14.30 11.32
C PRO A 110 -3.68 -13.20 11.54
N PRO A 111 -3.82 -12.65 12.74
CA PRO A 111 -4.78 -11.60 13.05
C PRO A 111 -4.44 -10.29 12.30
N ILE A 112 -5.46 -9.49 12.01
CA ILE A 112 -5.26 -8.11 11.53
C ILE A 112 -4.66 -7.30 12.70
N PRO A 113 -3.57 -6.53 12.47
CA PRO A 113 -3.01 -5.65 13.48
C PRO A 113 -4.03 -4.67 14.08
N ALA A 114 -4.04 -4.53 15.41
CA ALA A 114 -4.99 -3.68 16.11
C ALA A 114 -4.96 -2.22 15.64
N ARG A 115 -3.75 -1.71 15.27
CA ARG A 115 -3.62 -0.34 14.72
C ARG A 115 -4.31 -0.17 13.37
N LEU A 116 -4.41 -1.21 12.54
CA LEU A 116 -5.16 -1.17 11.28
C LEU A 116 -6.67 -1.17 11.55
N LEU A 117 -7.13 -1.90 12.55
CA LEU A 117 -8.55 -1.87 12.97
C LEU A 117 -8.93 -0.47 13.50
N ALA A 118 -8.06 0.15 14.30
CA ALA A 118 -8.26 1.53 14.76
C ALA A 118 -8.28 2.53 13.61
N LEU A 119 -7.33 2.42 12.67
CA LEU A 119 -7.28 3.27 11.48
C LEU A 119 -8.55 3.12 10.63
N TRP A 120 -9.02 1.89 10.41
CA TRP A 120 -10.27 1.62 9.70
C TRP A 120 -11.44 2.38 10.34
N ALA A 121 -11.65 2.21 11.65
CA ALA A 121 -12.74 2.87 12.36
C ALA A 121 -12.67 4.40 12.22
N GLU A 122 -11.45 4.95 12.29
CA GLU A 122 -11.22 6.40 12.21
C GLU A 122 -11.50 6.99 10.82
N VAL A 123 -11.04 6.32 9.74
CA VAL A 123 -11.15 6.88 8.38
C VAL A 123 -12.47 6.55 7.68
N THR A 124 -13.21 5.54 8.16
CA THR A 124 -14.47 5.13 7.54
C THR A 124 -15.70 5.45 8.39
N GLY A 125 -15.58 5.43 9.71
CA GLY A 125 -16.72 5.48 10.62
C GLY A 125 -17.66 4.27 10.49
N ALA A 126 -17.25 3.21 9.77
CA ALA A 126 -18.08 2.04 9.54
C ALA A 126 -18.36 1.28 10.84
N ALA A 127 -19.60 0.82 11.02
CA ALA A 127 -20.02 0.08 12.20
C ALA A 127 -19.44 -1.34 12.25
N VAL A 128 -19.04 -1.90 11.11
CA VAL A 128 -18.47 -3.25 10.97
C VAL A 128 -16.96 -3.14 10.80
N ALA A 129 -16.22 -3.90 11.60
CA ALA A 129 -14.78 -4.00 11.47
C ALA A 129 -14.39 -4.86 10.24
N PRO A 130 -13.21 -4.62 9.62
CA PRO A 130 -12.73 -5.45 8.54
C PRO A 130 -12.36 -6.84 9.06
N ASP A 131 -12.67 -7.86 8.30
CA ASP A 131 -12.37 -9.27 8.59
C ASP A 131 -11.27 -9.85 7.69
N SER A 132 -10.79 -9.04 6.72
CA SER A 132 -9.71 -9.38 5.80
C SER A 132 -8.76 -8.20 5.60
N CYS A 133 -7.48 -8.51 5.60
CA CYS A 133 -6.40 -7.60 5.20
C CYS A 133 -5.52 -8.30 4.16
N LEU A 134 -5.62 -7.89 2.90
CA LEU A 134 -4.72 -8.36 1.84
C LEU A 134 -3.40 -7.59 1.93
N VAL A 135 -2.30 -8.30 2.05
CA VAL A 135 -0.94 -7.76 2.14
C VAL A 135 -0.23 -7.97 0.81
N ASN A 136 -0.05 -6.91 0.06
CA ASN A 136 0.57 -6.91 -1.27
C ASN A 136 2.02 -6.42 -1.18
N LEU A 137 2.97 -7.19 -1.69
CA LEU A 137 4.37 -6.81 -1.81
C LEU A 137 4.73 -6.59 -3.29
N TYR A 138 4.99 -5.33 -3.63
CA TYR A 138 5.46 -4.91 -4.94
C TYR A 138 6.98 -4.78 -4.91
N ARG A 139 7.67 -5.49 -5.78
CA ARG A 139 9.08 -5.27 -6.09
C ARG A 139 9.21 -4.46 -7.38
N GLU A 140 10.41 -4.04 -7.73
CA GLU A 140 10.66 -3.32 -8.98
C GLU A 140 10.03 -4.02 -10.19
N GLY A 141 9.37 -3.25 -11.06
CA GLY A 141 8.63 -3.75 -12.22
C GLY A 141 7.25 -4.35 -11.91
N ALA A 142 6.88 -4.54 -10.64
CA ALA A 142 5.54 -5.01 -10.28
C ALA A 142 4.47 -3.94 -10.52
N ARG A 143 3.31 -4.41 -10.98
CA ARG A 143 2.14 -3.56 -11.27
C ARG A 143 0.86 -4.33 -11.04
N MET A 144 -0.24 -3.59 -10.88
CA MET A 144 -1.60 -4.14 -10.81
C MET A 144 -2.48 -3.35 -11.77
N GLY A 145 -2.99 -4.02 -12.80
CA GLY A 145 -3.87 -3.40 -13.80
C GLY A 145 -5.15 -2.85 -13.18
N LEU A 146 -5.86 -2.01 -13.93
CA LEU A 146 -7.14 -1.48 -13.48
C LEU A 146 -8.13 -2.63 -13.25
N HIS A 147 -8.67 -2.71 -12.05
CA HIS A 147 -9.63 -3.70 -11.57
C HIS A 147 -10.63 -3.03 -10.61
N GLN A 148 -11.66 -3.74 -10.25
CA GLN A 148 -12.60 -3.40 -9.19
C GLN A 148 -12.44 -4.41 -8.06
N ASP A 149 -12.53 -3.96 -6.82
CA ASP A 149 -12.66 -4.82 -5.64
C ASP A 149 -14.13 -5.25 -5.54
N ARG A 150 -14.41 -6.50 -5.90
CA ARG A 150 -15.76 -7.04 -5.99
C ARG A 150 -15.87 -8.54 -5.71
N ASP A 151 -14.88 -9.08 -5.01
CA ASP A 151 -14.85 -10.50 -4.63
C ASP A 151 -15.46 -10.74 -3.23
N GLU A 152 -15.88 -9.65 -2.54
CA GLU A 152 -16.50 -9.66 -1.22
C GLU A 152 -17.95 -10.13 -1.28
N ALA A 153 -18.47 -10.68 -0.16
CA ALA A 153 -19.87 -11.11 -0.08
C ALA A 153 -20.84 -9.92 -0.16
N GLU A 154 -20.45 -8.76 0.36
CA GLU A 154 -21.23 -7.53 0.36
C GLU A 154 -20.37 -6.35 -0.10
N LEU A 155 -20.83 -5.62 -1.11
CA LEU A 155 -20.09 -4.52 -1.73
C LEU A 155 -20.42 -3.14 -1.13
N GLY A 156 -21.28 -3.09 -0.12
CA GLY A 156 -21.68 -1.84 0.55
C GLY A 156 -20.65 -1.31 1.56
N TRP A 157 -19.66 -2.11 1.94
CA TRP A 157 -18.61 -1.73 2.89
C TRP A 157 -17.43 -1.04 2.19
N PRO A 158 -16.78 -0.08 2.86
CA PRO A 158 -15.60 0.58 2.28
C PRO A 158 -14.44 -0.38 2.08
N VAL A 159 -13.45 0.05 1.30
CA VAL A 159 -12.11 -0.56 1.21
C VAL A 159 -11.09 0.48 1.65
N VAL A 160 -10.21 0.12 2.59
CA VAL A 160 -9.13 0.98 3.05
C VAL A 160 -7.79 0.41 2.61
N SER A 161 -6.99 1.22 1.95
CA SER A 161 -5.68 0.84 1.40
C SER A 161 -4.59 1.70 2.01
N VAL A 162 -3.63 1.08 2.70
CA VAL A 162 -2.48 1.73 3.35
C VAL A 162 -1.23 1.48 2.53
N SER A 163 -0.47 2.53 2.24
CA SER A 163 0.80 2.46 1.50
C SER A 163 1.99 2.55 2.43
N LEU A 164 2.96 1.65 2.29
CA LEU A 164 4.23 1.63 3.02
C LEU A 164 5.39 1.38 2.05
N GLY A 165 6.52 2.03 2.26
CA GLY A 165 7.71 1.86 1.43
C GLY A 165 7.71 2.71 0.16
N ASP A 166 8.12 2.14 -0.97
CA ASP A 166 8.27 2.88 -2.22
C ASP A 166 6.97 3.52 -2.70
N SER A 167 7.09 4.73 -3.28
CA SER A 167 5.97 5.44 -3.90
C SER A 167 5.42 4.67 -5.09
N ALA A 168 4.10 4.75 -5.30
CA ALA A 168 3.42 4.07 -6.39
C ALA A 168 2.51 5.03 -7.17
N LEU A 169 2.48 4.90 -8.49
CA LEU A 169 1.55 5.65 -9.33
C LEU A 169 0.20 4.92 -9.33
N PHE A 170 -0.72 5.45 -8.52
CA PHE A 170 -2.09 4.98 -8.39
C PHE A 170 -2.94 5.61 -9.48
N ARG A 171 -3.78 4.81 -10.13
CA ARG A 171 -4.71 5.24 -11.17
C ARG A 171 -6.13 4.92 -10.77
N VAL A 172 -7.03 5.86 -11.05
CA VAL A 172 -8.47 5.75 -10.81
C VAL A 172 -9.21 6.06 -12.10
N GLY A 173 -10.11 5.20 -12.49
CA GLY A 173 -11.05 5.37 -13.61
C GLY A 173 -12.49 5.49 -13.12
N GLY A 174 -13.45 5.28 -13.99
CA GLY A 174 -14.87 5.22 -13.64
C GLY A 174 -15.30 3.83 -13.12
N VAL A 175 -16.59 3.73 -12.76
CA VAL A 175 -17.23 2.44 -12.43
C VAL A 175 -17.31 1.55 -13.68
N GLU A 176 -17.57 2.12 -14.83
CA GLU A 176 -17.56 1.41 -16.11
C GLU A 176 -16.13 1.28 -16.63
N ARG A 177 -15.85 0.19 -17.33
CA ARG A 177 -14.53 -0.06 -17.89
C ARG A 177 -14.28 0.87 -19.10
N GLY A 178 -13.09 1.47 -19.13
CA GLY A 178 -12.69 2.42 -20.16
C GLY A 178 -12.84 3.87 -19.71
N GLY A 179 -12.71 4.81 -20.64
CA GLY A 179 -12.76 6.24 -20.35
C GLY A 179 -11.49 6.81 -19.73
N PRO A 180 -11.52 8.11 -19.36
CA PRO A 180 -10.35 8.79 -18.79
C PRO A 180 -10.02 8.27 -17.40
N THR A 181 -8.74 8.37 -17.03
CA THR A 181 -8.26 8.04 -15.69
C THR A 181 -7.53 9.22 -15.08
N GLN A 182 -7.66 9.36 -13.76
CA GLN A 182 -6.83 10.25 -12.96
C GLN A 182 -5.69 9.45 -12.32
N SER A 183 -4.61 10.11 -11.96
CA SER A 183 -3.46 9.45 -11.33
C SER A 183 -2.85 10.33 -10.25
N LEU A 184 -2.37 9.69 -9.19
CA LEU A 184 -1.68 10.31 -8.08
C LEU A 184 -0.52 9.42 -7.63
N TRP A 185 0.61 10.01 -7.23
CA TRP A 185 1.65 9.28 -6.53
C TRP A 185 1.25 9.09 -5.07
N LEU A 186 1.06 7.84 -4.66
CA LEU A 186 0.91 7.45 -3.26
C LEU A 186 2.30 7.25 -2.67
N ASN A 187 2.57 7.92 -1.57
CA ASN A 187 3.80 7.79 -0.81
C ASN A 187 3.61 6.87 0.40
N SER A 188 4.71 6.53 1.06
CA SER A 188 4.65 5.81 2.34
C SER A 188 3.88 6.60 3.39
N GLY A 189 2.95 5.96 4.08
CA GLY A 189 2.05 6.59 5.05
C GLY A 189 0.74 7.13 4.49
N ASP A 190 0.55 7.15 3.16
CA ASP A 190 -0.71 7.54 2.54
C ASP A 190 -1.77 6.46 2.73
N VAL A 191 -3.02 6.90 2.93
CA VAL A 191 -4.19 6.03 3.06
C VAL A 191 -5.22 6.40 2.00
N VAL A 192 -5.77 5.39 1.34
CA VAL A 192 -6.84 5.53 0.34
C VAL A 192 -8.09 4.84 0.84
N VAL A 193 -9.25 5.49 0.66
CA VAL A 193 -10.56 4.95 1.03
C VAL A 193 -11.46 4.94 -0.21
N LEU A 194 -11.91 3.75 -0.60
CA LEU A 194 -12.93 3.57 -1.63
C LEU A 194 -14.26 3.31 -0.90
N ASP A 195 -15.20 4.23 -1.06
CA ASP A 195 -16.50 4.15 -0.39
C ASP A 195 -17.59 4.82 -1.24
N GLY A 196 -18.86 4.55 -0.93
CA GLY A 196 -20.01 5.14 -1.60
C GLY A 196 -19.92 5.04 -3.12
N ALA A 197 -20.00 6.17 -3.82
CA ALA A 197 -19.90 6.22 -5.29
C ALA A 197 -18.52 5.79 -5.82
N GLY A 198 -17.46 5.93 -5.02
CA GLY A 198 -16.09 5.51 -5.36
C GLY A 198 -15.78 4.04 -5.05
N ARG A 199 -16.70 3.30 -4.41
CA ARG A 199 -16.43 1.93 -3.94
C ARG A 199 -16.08 0.95 -5.08
N LEU A 200 -16.70 1.09 -6.22
CA LEU A 200 -16.57 0.20 -7.37
C LEU A 200 -15.86 0.85 -8.57
N VAL A 201 -15.11 1.93 -8.37
CA VAL A 201 -14.31 2.50 -9.46
C VAL A 201 -13.17 1.56 -9.85
N HIS A 202 -12.82 1.53 -11.13
CA HIS A 202 -11.63 0.82 -11.57
C HIS A 202 -10.40 1.55 -11.06
N HIS A 203 -9.52 0.82 -10.38
CA HIS A 203 -8.28 1.37 -9.85
C HIS A 203 -7.12 0.38 -10.00
N GLY A 204 -5.89 0.87 -9.84
CA GLY A 204 -4.72 0.01 -9.97
C GLY A 204 -3.41 0.74 -9.71
N ILE A 205 -2.30 0.00 -9.75
CA ILE A 205 -0.93 0.51 -9.64
C ILE A 205 -0.24 0.34 -10.99
N ASP A 206 0.08 1.47 -11.63
CA ASP A 206 0.75 1.48 -12.92
C ASP A 206 2.22 1.07 -12.79
N ARG A 207 2.92 1.65 -11.80
CA ARG A 207 4.31 1.37 -11.47
C ARG A 207 4.67 1.82 -10.06
N ILE A 208 5.78 1.32 -9.54
CA ILE A 208 6.42 1.84 -8.33
C ILE A 208 7.67 2.67 -8.71
N ARG A 209 8.06 3.59 -7.82
CA ARG A 209 9.33 4.32 -7.90
C ARG A 209 10.33 3.63 -6.99
N ALA A 210 11.06 2.66 -7.55
CA ALA A 210 12.04 1.89 -6.80
C ALA A 210 13.08 2.82 -6.10
N GLY A 211 13.42 2.50 -4.85
CA GLY A 211 14.39 3.25 -4.06
C GLY A 211 13.90 4.61 -3.56
N SER A 212 12.59 4.87 -3.56
CA SER A 212 12.02 6.09 -2.98
C SER A 212 11.78 6.00 -1.47
N SER A 213 12.06 4.84 -0.86
CA SER A 213 11.96 4.62 0.58
C SER A 213 12.86 3.45 1.01
N ASP A 214 13.45 3.56 2.20
CA ASP A 214 14.24 2.49 2.85
C ASP A 214 13.42 1.67 3.85
N LEU A 215 12.11 1.94 3.97
CA LEU A 215 11.24 1.32 4.99
C LEU A 215 11.10 -0.19 4.80
N VAL A 216 11.04 -0.67 3.56
CA VAL A 216 10.86 -2.09 3.23
C VAL A 216 12.23 -2.72 2.96
N SER A 217 12.62 -3.69 3.77
CA SER A 217 13.87 -4.41 3.57
C SER A 217 13.96 -5.03 2.16
N GLY A 218 15.06 -4.76 1.47
CA GLY A 218 15.27 -5.14 0.07
C GLY A 218 14.47 -4.31 -0.94
N GLY A 219 13.98 -3.13 -0.52
CA GLY A 219 13.24 -2.17 -1.36
C GLY A 219 11.80 -2.62 -1.67
N GLY A 220 11.05 -1.75 -2.34
CA GLY A 220 9.70 -2.04 -2.79
C GLY A 220 8.60 -1.41 -1.95
N ARG A 221 7.35 -1.71 -2.31
CA ARG A 221 6.15 -1.19 -1.67
C ARG A 221 5.35 -2.32 -1.03
N VAL A 222 4.92 -2.11 0.19
CA VAL A 222 3.87 -2.89 0.83
C VAL A 222 2.56 -2.10 0.76
N ASN A 223 1.49 -2.80 0.43
CA ASN A 223 0.14 -2.25 0.47
C ASN A 223 -0.75 -3.17 1.29
N LEU A 224 -1.41 -2.60 2.29
CA LEU A 224 -2.34 -3.29 3.18
C LEU A 224 -3.75 -2.88 2.81
N THR A 225 -4.56 -3.82 2.32
CA THR A 225 -5.93 -3.53 1.89
C THR A 225 -6.93 -4.22 2.79
N LEU A 226 -7.65 -3.42 3.58
CA LEU A 226 -8.67 -3.86 4.54
C LEU A 226 -10.04 -3.94 3.87
N ARG A 227 -10.79 -4.99 4.17
CA ARG A 227 -12.14 -5.24 3.63
C ARG A 227 -13.01 -5.99 4.64
N VAL A 228 -14.31 -5.83 4.51
CA VAL A 228 -15.31 -6.75 5.06
C VAL A 228 -15.60 -7.76 3.95
N ALA A 229 -14.99 -8.94 4.03
CA ALA A 229 -15.00 -9.93 2.96
C ALA A 229 -16.10 -10.99 3.14
N GLY A 230 -16.37 -11.36 4.38
CA GLY A 230 -17.43 -12.32 4.73
C GLY A 230 -18.82 -11.69 4.79
N PRO A 231 -19.89 -12.52 4.91
CA PRO A 231 -21.24 -12.03 5.12
C PRO A 231 -21.37 -11.36 6.50
N THR A 232 -22.04 -10.20 6.56
CA THR A 232 -22.23 -9.42 7.78
C THR A 232 -23.55 -9.69 8.50
N GLY A 233 -24.43 -10.52 7.92
CA GLY A 233 -25.74 -10.86 8.46
C GLY A 233 -25.93 -12.37 8.58
N GLY A 234 -26.04 -12.87 9.80
CA GLY A 234 -26.57 -14.20 10.09
C GLY A 234 -25.74 -15.01 11.05
N ALA A 235 -25.92 -14.79 12.36
CA ALA A 235 -25.89 -15.86 13.35
C ALA A 235 -27.33 -16.24 13.67
#